data_3ed99b322f1a93d031152860d9917295
#
_entry.id   3ed99b322f1a93d031152860d9917295
#
_cell.length_a   1.000
_cell.length_b   1.000
_cell.length_c   1.000
_cell.angle_alpha   90.00
_cell.angle_beta   90.00
_cell.angle_gamma   90.00
#
_symmetry.space_group_name_H-M   'P 1'
#
loop_
_entity.id
_entity.type
_entity.pdbx_description
1 polymer ?
#
loop_
_entity_poly.entity_id
_entity_poly.type
_entity_poly.pdbx_seq_one_letter_code
_entity_poly.pdbx_strand_id
1 'polypeptide(L)'
;MSHPRPRVLSIDDNKMLNLMRQKVLGISGFDCDLAYTAEQALAMVITSHYDAILLDYYLPGTTGLSVAQTVKTIRPGPPVILVTGEELLERSNAIHSYIVKGDGPEILLDKLKAAIGQRREMKSMQAAASW
;
A
#
# COMPACT_ATOMS: atom_id res chain seq x y z
N MET A 1 -25.59 6.87 0.22
CA MET A 1 -24.95 5.55 0.07
C MET A 1 -23.58 5.55 0.70
N SER A 2 -23.34 4.59 1.58
CA SER A 2 -22.02 4.42 2.16
C SER A 2 -21.09 3.77 1.13
N HIS A 3 -19.91 4.33 0.95
CA HIS A 3 -18.88 3.68 0.17
C HIS A 3 -18.31 2.49 0.96
N PRO A 4 -17.95 1.38 0.30
CA PRO A 4 -17.23 0.31 0.97
C PRO A 4 -15.96 0.87 1.61
N ARG A 5 -15.58 0.30 2.75
CA ARG A 5 -14.32 0.67 3.39
C ARG A 5 -13.16 0.34 2.43
N PRO A 6 -12.20 1.26 2.25
CA PRO A 6 -11.03 0.94 1.44
C PRO A 6 -10.25 -0.24 2.04
N ARG A 7 -9.77 -1.11 1.17
CA ARG A 7 -8.95 -2.26 1.58
C ARG A 7 -7.49 -1.99 1.32
N VAL A 8 -6.68 -2.21 2.34
CA VAL A 8 -5.24 -2.01 2.30
C VAL A 8 -4.55 -3.32 2.60
N LEU A 9 -3.50 -3.65 1.85
CA LEU A 9 -2.60 -4.74 2.18
C LEU A 9 -1.37 -4.14 2.86
N SER A 10 -1.05 -4.60 4.07
CA SER A 10 0.14 -4.18 4.80
C SER A 10 1.15 -5.31 4.86
N ILE A 11 2.33 -5.07 4.30
CA ILE A 11 3.38 -6.07 4.13
C ILE A 11 4.58 -5.67 4.99
N ASP A 12 4.80 -6.42 6.06
CA ASP A 12 5.89 -6.19 7.01
C ASP A 12 6.20 -7.50 7.72
N ASP A 13 7.46 -7.89 7.80
CA ASP A 13 7.86 -9.13 8.49
C ASP A 13 7.80 -9.01 10.02
N ASN A 14 7.76 -7.79 10.54
CA ASN A 14 7.56 -7.57 11.97
C ASN A 14 6.07 -7.72 12.30
N LYS A 15 5.71 -8.86 12.90
CA LYS A 15 4.31 -9.19 13.17
C LYS A 15 3.63 -8.20 14.09
N MET A 16 4.33 -7.71 15.11
CA MET A 16 3.76 -6.75 16.06
C MET A 16 3.49 -5.40 15.40
N LEU A 17 4.45 -4.87 14.65
CA LEU A 17 4.28 -3.60 13.94
C LEU A 17 3.14 -3.70 12.92
N ASN A 18 3.08 -4.81 12.20
CA ASN A 18 2.05 -5.02 11.19
C ASN A 18 0.66 -5.11 11.84
N LEU A 19 0.54 -5.80 12.96
CA LEU A 19 -0.72 -5.89 13.72
C LEU A 19 -1.15 -4.52 14.26
N MET A 20 -0.21 -3.74 14.80
CA MET A 20 -0.50 -2.38 15.26
C MET A 20 -1.00 -1.49 14.12
N ARG A 21 -0.36 -1.60 12.96
CA ARG A 21 -0.78 -0.86 11.76
C ARG A 21 -2.20 -1.23 11.35
N GLN A 22 -2.53 -2.52 11.38
CA GLN A 22 -3.88 -3.00 11.10
C GLN A 22 -4.91 -2.36 12.03
N LYS A 23 -4.59 -2.28 13.33
CA LYS A 23 -5.50 -1.68 14.31
C LYS A 23 -5.71 -0.19 14.08
N VAL A 24 -4.64 0.54 13.81
CA VAL A 24 -4.72 1.98 13.51
C VAL A 24 -5.56 2.22 12.26
N LEU A 25 -5.34 1.44 11.22
CA LEU A 25 -6.09 1.56 9.98
C LEU A 25 -7.56 1.19 10.18
N GLY A 26 -7.85 0.15 10.95
CA GLY A 26 -9.22 -0.27 11.25
C GLY A 26 -10.02 0.81 11.97
N ILE A 27 -9.42 1.47 12.96
CA ILE A 27 -10.05 2.59 13.66
C ILE A 27 -10.30 3.77 12.71
N SER A 28 -9.44 3.94 11.73
CA SER A 28 -9.50 5.07 10.79
C SER A 28 -10.37 4.81 9.56
N GLY A 29 -11.07 3.68 9.51
CA GLY A 29 -12.04 3.40 8.44
C GLY A 29 -11.54 2.53 7.31
N PHE A 30 -10.39 1.87 7.46
CA PHE A 30 -9.82 0.97 6.46
C PHE A 30 -9.95 -0.49 6.88
N ASP A 31 -10.21 -1.36 5.92
CA ASP A 31 -10.02 -2.80 6.10
C ASP A 31 -8.58 -3.13 5.72
N CYS A 32 -7.86 -3.81 6.61
CA CYS A 32 -6.44 -4.07 6.41
C CYS A 32 -6.15 -5.56 6.51
N ASP A 33 -5.62 -6.14 5.43
CA ASP A 33 -5.07 -7.49 5.43
C ASP A 33 -3.56 -7.42 5.68
N LEU A 34 -3.00 -8.46 6.26
CA LEU A 34 -1.58 -8.53 6.62
C LEU A 34 -0.87 -9.62 5.83
N ALA A 35 0.33 -9.30 5.36
CA ALA A 35 1.27 -10.26 4.82
C ALA A 35 2.63 -10.06 5.51
N TYR A 36 3.34 -11.15 5.75
CA TYR A 36 4.62 -11.12 6.48
C TYR A 36 5.80 -11.44 5.60
N THR A 37 5.55 -11.92 4.40
CA THR A 37 6.58 -12.28 3.41
C THR A 37 6.17 -11.80 2.03
N ALA A 38 7.15 -11.71 1.13
CA ALA A 38 6.89 -11.37 -0.26
C ALA A 38 5.97 -12.40 -0.94
N GLU A 39 6.19 -13.68 -0.68
CA GLU A 39 5.36 -14.74 -1.27
C GLU A 39 3.89 -14.63 -0.84
N GLN A 40 3.64 -14.41 0.46
CA GLN A 40 2.29 -14.20 0.96
C GLN A 40 1.63 -12.99 0.29
N ALA A 41 2.37 -11.89 0.22
CA ALA A 41 1.88 -10.66 -0.38
C ALA A 41 1.48 -10.85 -1.83
N LEU A 42 2.34 -11.48 -2.62
CA LEU A 42 2.06 -11.71 -4.04
C LEU A 42 0.87 -12.63 -4.26
N ALA A 43 0.72 -13.68 -3.44
CA ALA A 43 -0.45 -14.56 -3.49
C ALA A 43 -1.74 -13.79 -3.19
N MET A 44 -1.71 -12.89 -2.21
CA MET A 44 -2.86 -12.07 -1.84
C MET A 44 -3.21 -11.05 -2.94
N VAL A 45 -2.22 -10.45 -3.56
CA VAL A 45 -2.42 -9.49 -4.66
C VAL A 45 -3.06 -10.17 -5.88
N ILE A 46 -2.71 -11.43 -6.14
CA ILE A 46 -3.30 -12.22 -7.24
C ILE A 46 -4.79 -12.49 -6.98
N THR A 47 -5.14 -12.83 -5.74
CA THR A 47 -6.47 -13.34 -5.39
C THR A 47 -7.44 -12.29 -4.88
N SER A 48 -6.96 -11.12 -4.48
CA SER A 48 -7.78 -10.07 -3.87
C SER A 48 -7.49 -8.71 -4.49
N HIS A 49 -8.46 -7.81 -4.37
CA HIS A 49 -8.32 -6.43 -4.81
C HIS A 49 -8.04 -5.53 -3.62
N TYR A 50 -7.03 -4.67 -3.77
CA TYR A 50 -6.67 -3.68 -2.77
C TYR A 50 -6.73 -2.28 -3.34
N ASP A 51 -7.11 -1.32 -2.52
CA ASP A 51 -7.13 0.10 -2.88
C ASP A 51 -5.76 0.75 -2.71
N ALA A 52 -4.94 0.20 -1.84
CA ALA A 52 -3.55 0.62 -1.64
C ALA A 52 -2.74 -0.50 -1.00
N ILE A 53 -1.44 -0.43 -1.14
CA ILE A 53 -0.49 -1.41 -0.59
C ILE A 53 0.57 -0.65 0.20
N LEU A 54 0.73 -1.00 1.48
CA LEU A 54 1.82 -0.55 2.34
C LEU A 54 2.88 -1.63 2.36
N LEU A 55 4.12 -1.25 2.12
CA LEU A 55 5.19 -2.22 1.89
C LEU A 55 6.46 -1.77 2.59
N ASP A 56 6.96 -2.60 3.50
CA ASP A 56 8.27 -2.37 4.13
C ASP A 56 9.39 -2.54 3.10
N TYR A 57 10.40 -1.69 3.17
CA TYR A 57 11.55 -1.77 2.28
C TYR A 57 12.35 -3.06 2.49
N TYR A 58 12.57 -3.44 3.75
CA TYR A 58 13.34 -4.63 4.08
C TYR A 58 12.42 -5.81 4.38
N LEU A 59 12.51 -6.83 3.55
CA LEU A 59 11.79 -8.09 3.74
C LEU A 59 12.80 -9.25 3.66
N PRO A 60 12.50 -10.39 4.29
CA PRO A 60 13.40 -11.55 4.21
C PRO A 60 13.65 -11.98 2.75
N GLY A 61 14.91 -12.01 2.35
CA GLY A 61 15.32 -12.48 1.03
C GLY A 61 15.07 -11.54 -0.14
N THR A 62 14.52 -10.34 0.10
CA THR A 62 14.22 -9.39 -0.98
C THR A 62 14.13 -7.96 -0.44
N THR A 63 13.81 -7.02 -1.32
CA THR A 63 13.54 -5.63 -0.95
C THR A 63 12.10 -5.26 -1.30
N GLY A 64 11.56 -4.27 -0.58
CA GLY A 64 10.24 -3.73 -0.91
C GLY A 64 10.16 -3.19 -2.34
N LEU A 65 11.24 -2.58 -2.82
CA LEU A 65 11.27 -2.08 -4.19
C LEU A 65 11.11 -3.21 -5.22
N SER A 66 11.79 -4.34 -5.03
CA SER A 66 11.64 -5.51 -5.89
C SER A 66 10.21 -6.06 -5.86
N VAL A 67 9.63 -6.16 -4.66
CA VAL A 67 8.23 -6.61 -4.51
C VAL A 67 7.26 -5.66 -5.19
N ALA A 68 7.45 -4.35 -5.03
CA ALA A 68 6.62 -3.34 -5.69
C ALA A 68 6.62 -3.47 -7.21
N GLN A 69 7.78 -3.69 -7.79
CA GLN A 69 7.92 -3.90 -9.24
C GLN A 69 7.12 -5.12 -9.71
N THR A 70 7.19 -6.22 -8.97
CA THR A 70 6.42 -7.43 -9.27
C THR A 70 4.92 -7.20 -9.09
N VAL A 71 4.52 -6.53 -8.02
CA VAL A 71 3.11 -6.17 -7.79
C VAL A 71 2.56 -5.38 -8.95
N LYS A 72 3.31 -4.42 -9.48
CA LYS A 72 2.86 -3.58 -10.60
C LYS A 72 2.67 -4.35 -11.91
N THR A 73 3.37 -5.46 -12.10
CA THR A 73 3.12 -6.32 -13.26
C THR A 73 1.83 -7.13 -13.10
N ILE A 74 1.44 -7.49 -11.87
CA ILE A 74 0.24 -8.27 -11.57
C ILE A 74 -0.99 -7.36 -11.49
N ARG A 75 -0.88 -6.28 -10.72
CA ARG A 75 -1.95 -5.31 -10.46
C ARG A 75 -1.40 -3.90 -10.58
N PRO A 76 -1.41 -3.29 -11.77
CA PRO A 76 -0.83 -1.94 -11.95
C PRO A 76 -1.62 -0.82 -11.27
N GLY A 77 -2.90 -1.06 -10.93
CA GLY A 77 -3.77 -0.01 -10.40
C GLY A 77 -3.50 0.46 -8.97
N PRO A 78 -3.36 -0.43 -7.96
CA PRO A 78 -3.20 0.01 -6.58
C PRO A 78 -1.92 0.80 -6.35
N PRO A 79 -1.98 1.99 -5.70
CA PRO A 79 -0.77 2.69 -5.31
C PRO A 79 0.00 1.90 -4.25
N VAL A 80 1.31 1.85 -4.40
CA VAL A 80 2.22 1.23 -3.43
C VAL A 80 2.93 2.33 -2.66
N ILE A 81 2.81 2.29 -1.33
CA ILE A 81 3.46 3.21 -0.42
C ILE A 81 4.56 2.44 0.30
N LEU A 82 5.80 2.88 0.09
CA LEU A 82 6.96 2.22 0.67
C LEU A 82 7.26 2.81 2.05
N VAL A 83 7.38 1.94 3.04
CA VAL A 83 7.75 2.32 4.41
C VAL A 83 9.22 1.95 4.63
N THR A 84 10.05 2.92 4.98
CA THR A 84 11.48 2.74 5.12
C THR A 84 12.00 3.41 6.38
N GLY A 85 13.08 2.87 6.95
CA GLY A 85 13.74 3.47 8.10
C GLY A 85 14.60 4.68 7.76
N GLU A 86 14.92 4.85 6.48
CA GLU A 86 15.80 5.92 6.02
C GLU A 86 15.22 6.56 4.77
N GLU A 87 15.59 7.81 4.53
CA GLU A 87 15.24 8.47 3.29
C GLU A 87 15.99 7.81 2.14
N LEU A 88 15.26 7.27 1.18
CA LEU A 88 15.85 6.62 0.01
C LEU A 88 16.09 7.64 -1.09
N LEU A 89 17.28 7.58 -1.68
CA LEU A 89 17.63 8.40 -2.83
C LEU A 89 17.06 7.85 -4.13
N GLU A 90 16.77 6.54 -4.16
CA GLU A 90 16.22 5.89 -5.34
C GLU A 90 14.72 6.15 -5.47
N ARG A 91 14.32 6.54 -6.66
CA ARG A 91 12.92 6.72 -7.04
C ARG A 91 12.53 5.65 -8.06
N SER A 92 11.29 5.19 -7.98
CA SER A 92 10.76 4.19 -8.90
C SER A 92 9.32 4.51 -9.25
N ASN A 93 8.95 4.28 -10.50
CA ASN A 93 7.56 4.40 -10.96
C ASN A 93 6.64 3.36 -10.31
N ALA A 94 7.21 2.29 -9.73
CA ALA A 94 6.44 1.29 -8.98
C ALA A 94 5.96 1.81 -7.61
N ILE A 95 6.55 2.89 -7.11
CA ILE A 95 6.24 3.46 -5.79
C ILE A 95 5.51 4.78 -5.97
N HIS A 96 4.33 4.88 -5.37
CA HIS A 96 3.51 6.09 -5.38
C HIS A 96 4.06 7.14 -4.41
N SER A 97 4.36 6.73 -3.18
CA SER A 97 4.89 7.62 -2.16
C SER A 97 5.69 6.85 -1.12
N TYR A 98 6.41 7.58 -0.27
CA TYR A 98 7.32 7.04 0.74
C TYR A 98 6.92 7.55 2.10
N ILE A 99 7.04 6.68 3.11
CA ILE A 99 6.88 7.01 4.52
C ILE A 99 8.15 6.59 5.24
N VAL A 100 8.70 7.48 6.06
CA VAL A 100 9.85 7.16 6.91
C VAL A 100 9.33 6.58 8.23
N LYS A 101 9.91 5.47 8.68
CA LYS A 101 9.60 4.89 9.99
C LYS A 101 9.88 5.94 11.07
N GLY A 102 8.92 6.12 11.98
CA GLY A 102 8.97 7.19 12.96
C GLY A 102 8.10 8.38 12.61
N ASP A 103 7.71 8.55 11.35
CA ASP A 103 6.59 9.41 11.02
C ASP A 103 5.34 8.87 11.73
N GLY A 104 4.57 9.71 12.33
CA GLY A 104 3.41 9.27 13.10
C GLY A 104 2.29 8.67 12.24
N PRO A 105 1.26 8.05 12.89
CA PRO A 105 0.15 7.47 12.17
C PRO A 105 -0.63 8.47 11.32
N GLU A 106 -0.60 9.75 11.68
CA GLU A 106 -1.27 10.81 10.91
C GLU A 106 -0.70 10.94 9.50
N ILE A 107 0.63 10.88 9.36
CA ILE A 107 1.29 10.95 8.05
C ILE A 107 0.94 9.72 7.21
N LEU A 108 0.93 8.54 7.82
CA LEU A 108 0.51 7.31 7.17
C LEU A 108 -0.91 7.45 6.61
N LEU A 109 -1.84 7.89 7.44
CA LEU A 109 -3.25 8.03 7.06
C LEU A 109 -3.43 9.08 5.97
N ASP A 110 -2.75 10.21 6.06
CA ASP A 110 -2.82 11.28 5.06
C ASP A 110 -2.32 10.79 3.70
N LYS A 111 -1.21 10.07 3.68
CA LYS A 111 -0.65 9.54 2.43
C LYS A 111 -1.54 8.46 1.82
N LEU A 112 -2.12 7.59 2.64
CA LEU A 112 -3.09 6.59 2.18
C LEU A 112 -4.32 7.25 1.56
N LYS A 113 -4.92 8.20 2.25
CA LYS A 113 -6.11 8.90 1.76
C LYS A 113 -5.82 9.65 0.47
N ALA A 114 -4.67 10.32 0.38
CA ALA A 114 -4.26 11.03 -0.82
C ALA A 114 -4.08 10.07 -2.00
N ALA A 115 -3.39 8.96 -1.80
CA ALA A 115 -3.13 7.97 -2.85
C ALA A 115 -4.43 7.33 -3.36
N ILE A 116 -5.32 6.93 -2.46
CA ILE A 116 -6.61 6.32 -2.80
C ILE A 116 -7.50 7.34 -3.51
N GLY A 117 -7.53 8.58 -3.03
CA GLY A 117 -8.29 9.66 -3.63
C GLY A 117 -7.84 9.97 -5.06
N GLN A 118 -6.54 10.07 -5.29
CA GLN A 118 -5.98 10.29 -6.62
C GLN A 118 -6.35 9.18 -7.59
N ARG A 119 -6.27 7.92 -7.16
CA ARG A 119 -6.64 6.78 -7.98
C ARG A 119 -8.12 6.83 -8.38
N ARG A 120 -9.00 7.18 -7.43
CA ARG A 120 -10.44 7.29 -7.68
C ARG A 120 -10.75 8.41 -8.66
N GLU A 121 -10.07 9.54 -8.55
CA GLU A 121 -10.19 10.65 -9.49
C GLU A 121 -9.74 10.24 -10.89
N MET A 122 -8.60 9.58 -11.02
CA MET A 122 -8.09 9.10 -12.30
C MET A 122 -9.05 8.12 -12.95
N LYS A 123 -9.63 7.18 -12.19
CA LYS A 123 -10.64 6.24 -12.70
C LYS A 123 -11.88 6.96 -13.20
N SER A 124 -12.34 7.97 -12.48
CA SER A 124 -13.50 8.77 -12.89
C SER A 124 -13.22 9.54 -14.17
N MET A 125 -12.04 10.12 -14.30
CA MET A 125 -11.61 10.83 -15.50
C MET A 125 -11.51 9.91 -16.70
N GLN A 126 -10.95 8.72 -16.53
CA GLN A 126 -10.85 7.71 -17.60
C GLN A 126 -12.25 7.23 -18.03
N ALA A 127 -13.13 6.99 -17.08
CA ALA A 127 -14.52 6.62 -17.39
C ALA A 127 -15.24 7.72 -18.17
N ALA A 128 -15.05 8.98 -17.79
CA ALA A 128 -15.62 10.12 -18.50
C ALA A 128 -15.03 10.27 -19.91
N ALA A 129 -13.74 9.99 -20.09
CA ALA A 129 -13.06 10.12 -21.37
C ALA A 129 -13.38 8.97 -22.34
N SER A 130 -13.98 7.88 -21.87
CA SER A 130 -14.30 6.71 -22.70
C SER A 130 -15.63 6.84 -23.48
N TRP A 131 -16.28 7.98 -23.38
CA TRP A 131 -17.50 8.27 -24.14
C TRP A 131 -17.17 8.55 -25.63
#